data_d76822c08086aa8c1c5671e3f05a682d
#
_entry.id   d76822c08086aa8c1c5671e3f05a682d
#
_cell.length_a   1.000
_cell.length_b   1.000
_cell.length_c   1.000
_cell.angle_alpha   90.00
_cell.angle_beta   90.00
_cell.angle_gamma   90.00
#
_symmetry.space_group_name_H-M   'P 1'
#
loop_
_entity.id
_entity.type
_entity.pdbx_description
1 polymer ?
#
loop_
_entity_poly.entity_id
_entity_poly.type
_entity_poly.pdbx_seq_one_letter_code
_entity_poly.pdbx_strand_id
1 'polypeptide(L)'
;VYHYTQGKPTRQGHKGIPEGFFEEEQGLDGFFGPVSHLIKERPSTRWSSIEGPLKPRMYDLVKLAASEKPGGDVGSLIGQRLFYNSDVTVSTLWVHPAAERARMESRRNADGDWLYFCHKGSGQLLSEYGLLDFTPGSYIVVPKCIGHTFHVTEPTQFYMIENRTSHFREPERGMLGRHAPWDPNALVKPDLERLYEVMRNDGIDVRTVRIKHTDELTTIGYEECVYDVQGWKGDLFPYTLHMDHIMPIMSHRVHLPPSVHTTFAARGFVVCSFLPRPMEEDKDALRVPFYHQNIDYDEILFYHDGDFFSRDNLHAGMMSFHPAGFPHGPHPKAMEKVKAKTHTDEKAVMLDTRWPLKRDEALARFELPEYWKSWMKK
;
A
#
# COMPACT_ATOMS: atom_id res chain seq x y z
N VAL A 1 -14.74 28.24 5.71
CA VAL A 1 -14.70 27.22 6.77
C VAL A 1 -14.49 27.94 8.10
N TYR A 2 -15.35 27.69 9.07
CA TYR A 2 -15.26 28.32 10.38
C TYR A 2 -14.53 27.39 11.34
N HIS A 3 -13.63 27.94 12.13
CA HIS A 3 -12.89 27.21 13.14
C HIS A 3 -13.40 27.68 14.52
N TYR A 4 -13.99 26.73 15.27
CA TYR A 4 -14.52 26.99 16.60
C TYR A 4 -13.84 26.10 17.64
N THR A 5 -13.75 26.61 18.86
CA THR A 5 -13.29 25.86 20.03
C THR A 5 -14.30 25.96 21.15
N GLN A 6 -14.43 24.88 21.92
CA GLN A 6 -15.21 24.83 23.15
C GLN A 6 -14.49 24.03 24.24
N GLY A 7 -14.81 24.29 25.48
CA GLY A 7 -14.21 23.58 26.62
C GLY A 7 -12.72 23.92 26.82
N LYS A 8 -11.90 22.90 26.99
CA LYS A 8 -10.46 23.02 27.25
C LYS A 8 -9.64 22.27 26.17
N PRO A 9 -9.60 22.79 24.94
CA PRO A 9 -8.77 22.19 23.89
C PRO A 9 -7.30 22.48 24.14
N THR A 10 -6.42 21.74 23.45
CA THR A 10 -5.02 22.09 23.35
C THR A 10 -4.83 23.31 22.41
N ARG A 11 -3.72 24.01 22.56
CA ARG A 11 -3.39 25.15 21.67
C ARG A 11 -3.06 24.69 20.25
N GLN A 12 -2.50 23.52 20.11
CA GLN A 12 -2.05 22.89 18.87
C GLN A 12 -2.48 21.43 18.86
N GLY A 13 -2.98 20.93 17.73
CA GLY A 13 -3.22 19.50 17.54
C GLY A 13 -1.94 18.69 17.77
N HIS A 14 -2.07 17.52 18.34
CA HIS A 14 -0.99 16.58 18.67
C HIS A 14 0.10 17.13 19.60
N LYS A 15 -0.23 18.14 20.40
CA LYS A 15 0.74 18.76 21.29
C LYS A 15 0.09 19.31 22.56
N GLY A 16 0.78 19.14 23.69
CA GLY A 16 0.37 19.71 24.98
C GLY A 16 -0.90 19.08 25.54
N ILE A 17 -1.13 17.80 25.27
CA ILE A 17 -2.29 17.06 25.80
C ILE A 17 -2.11 16.97 27.32
N PRO A 18 -3.13 17.40 28.13
CA PRO A 18 -3.03 17.35 29.58
C PRO A 18 -2.85 15.91 30.07
N GLU A 19 -2.12 15.77 31.19
CA GLU A 19 -1.90 14.46 31.81
C GLU A 19 -3.24 13.78 32.13
N GLY A 20 -3.35 12.50 31.81
CA GLY A 20 -4.57 11.71 32.04
C GLY A 20 -5.64 11.87 30.95
N PHE A 21 -5.41 12.72 29.95
CA PHE A 21 -6.31 12.88 28.81
C PHE A 21 -5.70 12.29 27.54
N PHE A 22 -6.57 12.08 26.55
CA PHE A 22 -6.24 11.48 25.24
C PHE A 22 -6.79 12.37 24.14
N GLU A 23 -6.00 12.60 23.11
CA GLU A 23 -6.47 13.26 21.91
C GLU A 23 -6.97 12.23 20.91
N GLU A 24 -8.12 12.51 20.29
CA GLU A 24 -8.61 11.80 19.12
C GLU A 24 -8.76 12.79 17.97
N GLU A 25 -8.12 12.52 16.87
CA GLU A 25 -8.30 13.28 15.63
C GLU A 25 -9.41 12.65 14.79
N GLN A 26 -10.37 13.48 14.37
CA GLN A 26 -11.43 13.09 13.44
C GLN A 26 -11.26 13.88 12.17
N GLY A 27 -10.96 13.20 11.05
CA GLY A 27 -10.66 13.81 9.76
C GLY A 27 -11.60 13.36 8.65
N LEU A 28 -11.86 14.28 7.73
CA LEU A 28 -12.56 14.04 6.47
C LEU A 28 -11.57 14.07 5.30
N ASP A 29 -12.01 13.55 4.16
CA ASP A 29 -11.24 13.48 2.93
C ASP A 29 -9.87 12.80 3.11
N GLY A 30 -9.81 11.72 3.92
CA GLY A 30 -8.56 11.02 4.20
C GLY A 30 -7.52 11.89 4.89
N PHE A 31 -7.91 12.81 5.79
CA PHE A 31 -7.10 13.84 6.45
C PHE A 31 -6.58 14.97 5.54
N PHE A 32 -7.09 15.08 4.32
CA PHE A 32 -6.85 16.26 3.45
C PHE A 32 -7.90 17.36 3.65
N GLY A 33 -9.04 17.03 4.26
CA GLY A 33 -10.17 17.92 4.47
C GLY A 33 -10.25 18.48 5.88
N PRO A 34 -11.45 18.86 6.33
CA PRO A 34 -11.71 19.35 7.67
C PRO A 34 -11.33 18.32 8.74
N VAL A 35 -10.78 18.81 9.85
CA VAL A 35 -10.33 17.99 10.97
C VAL A 35 -10.77 18.60 12.30
N SER A 36 -11.05 17.73 13.27
CA SER A 36 -11.31 18.12 14.67
C SER A 36 -10.46 17.28 15.62
N HIS A 37 -9.92 17.92 16.65
CA HIS A 37 -9.18 17.27 17.72
C HIS A 37 -10.02 17.28 19.01
N LEU A 38 -10.40 16.11 19.47
CA LEU A 38 -11.20 15.94 20.69
C LEU A 38 -10.29 15.54 21.86
N ILE A 39 -10.39 16.25 22.97
CA ILE A 39 -9.69 15.89 24.22
C ILE A 39 -10.64 15.08 25.07
N LYS A 40 -10.29 13.82 25.32
CA LYS A 40 -11.12 12.80 25.94
C LYS A 40 -10.50 12.26 27.22
N GLU A 41 -11.31 11.89 28.19
CA GLU A 41 -10.86 11.21 29.41
C GLU A 41 -10.41 9.76 29.17
N ARG A 42 -10.82 9.18 28.07
CA ARG A 42 -10.52 7.77 27.71
C ARG A 42 -10.23 7.64 26.23
N PRO A 43 -9.32 6.74 25.84
CA PRO A 43 -9.09 6.43 24.43
C PRO A 43 -10.37 5.95 23.74
N SER A 44 -10.63 6.40 22.53
CA SER A 44 -11.80 6.01 21.74
C SER A 44 -11.82 4.53 21.38
N THR A 45 -10.65 3.90 21.34
CA THR A 45 -10.50 2.47 21.08
C THR A 45 -10.83 1.58 22.28
N ARG A 46 -11.25 2.14 23.41
CA ARG A 46 -11.54 1.39 24.64
C ARG A 46 -12.99 0.90 24.68
N TRP A 47 -13.43 0.21 23.65
CA TRP A 47 -14.74 -0.45 23.62
C TRP A 47 -14.78 -1.67 24.55
N SER A 48 -15.98 -2.05 24.99
CA SER A 48 -16.25 -3.24 25.79
C SER A 48 -16.82 -4.40 24.97
N SER A 49 -17.49 -4.08 23.85
CA SER A 49 -18.04 -5.06 22.91
C SER A 49 -18.13 -4.45 21.51
N ILE A 50 -18.16 -5.30 20.51
CA ILE A 50 -18.49 -4.95 19.13
C ILE A 50 -19.49 -5.99 18.63
N GLU A 51 -20.68 -5.54 18.27
CA GLU A 51 -21.71 -6.37 17.67
C GLU A 51 -21.90 -5.94 16.21
N GLY A 52 -21.96 -6.91 15.30
CA GLY A 52 -22.09 -6.65 13.87
C GLY A 52 -20.81 -6.87 13.06
N PRO A 53 -20.87 -6.65 11.73
CA PRO A 53 -19.78 -6.96 10.82
C PRO A 53 -18.67 -5.92 10.81
N LEU A 54 -18.96 -4.65 11.19
CA LEU A 54 -17.99 -3.55 11.13
C LEU A 54 -17.09 -3.61 12.34
N LYS A 55 -15.79 -3.87 12.09
CA LYS A 55 -14.75 -3.94 13.13
C LYS A 55 -13.36 -3.92 12.51
N PRO A 56 -12.34 -3.52 13.28
CA PRO A 56 -10.94 -3.68 12.86
C PRO A 56 -10.61 -5.17 12.66
N ARG A 57 -9.87 -5.47 11.60
CA ARG A 57 -9.50 -6.84 11.22
C ARG A 57 -8.00 -6.95 10.94
N MET A 58 -7.46 -8.15 11.12
CA MET A 58 -6.09 -8.49 10.78
C MET A 58 -6.08 -9.81 10.02
N TYR A 59 -5.25 -9.88 8.98
CA TYR A 59 -5.11 -11.05 8.12
C TYR A 59 -3.65 -11.47 8.03
N ASP A 60 -3.42 -12.79 8.05
CA ASP A 60 -2.10 -13.39 7.88
C ASP A 60 -1.96 -13.85 6.42
N LEU A 61 -1.39 -12.99 5.57
CA LEU A 61 -1.19 -13.31 4.16
C LEU A 61 -0.02 -14.27 3.90
N VAL A 62 0.83 -14.53 4.90
CA VAL A 62 1.85 -15.59 4.81
C VAL A 62 1.18 -16.96 4.73
N LYS A 63 0.12 -17.17 5.51
CA LYS A 63 -0.67 -18.41 5.44
C LYS A 63 -1.44 -18.52 4.13
N LEU A 64 -1.93 -17.41 3.60
CA LEU A 64 -2.54 -17.39 2.28
C LEU A 64 -1.54 -17.85 1.22
N ALA A 65 -0.35 -17.24 1.20
CA ALA A 65 0.72 -17.60 0.29
C ALA A 65 1.09 -19.10 0.34
N ALA A 66 1.19 -19.66 1.54
CA ALA A 66 1.48 -21.09 1.72
C ALA A 66 0.37 -22.00 1.21
N SER A 67 -0.87 -21.51 1.06
CA SER A 67 -2.02 -22.26 0.56
C SER A 67 -2.19 -22.19 -0.96
N GLU A 68 -1.55 -21.23 -1.62
CA GLU A 68 -1.62 -21.08 -3.08
C GLU A 68 -0.84 -22.18 -3.79
N LYS A 69 -1.50 -22.91 -4.69
CA LYS A 69 -0.82 -23.88 -5.54
C LYS A 69 -0.09 -23.15 -6.66
N PRO A 70 1.19 -23.40 -6.90
CA PRO A 70 1.86 -22.91 -8.10
C PRO A 70 1.09 -23.35 -9.36
N GLY A 71 0.64 -22.42 -10.18
CA GLY A 71 0.06 -22.74 -11.50
C GLY A 71 -1.46 -22.72 -11.62
N GLY A 72 -2.20 -22.18 -10.69
CA GLY A 72 -3.65 -21.94 -10.84
C GLY A 72 -3.94 -20.95 -11.99
N ASP A 73 -4.90 -21.30 -12.88
CA ASP A 73 -5.01 -20.70 -14.22
C ASP A 73 -5.40 -19.20 -14.23
N VAL A 74 -6.34 -18.79 -13.40
CA VAL A 74 -6.80 -17.39 -13.33
C VAL A 74 -6.06 -16.60 -12.24
N GLY A 75 -5.76 -17.24 -11.13
CA GLY A 75 -5.08 -16.60 -9.99
C GLY A 75 -3.68 -16.09 -10.29
N SER A 76 -2.99 -16.71 -11.27
CA SER A 76 -1.61 -16.35 -11.58
C SER A 76 -1.45 -15.06 -12.42
N LEU A 77 -2.51 -14.58 -13.07
CA LEU A 77 -2.46 -13.34 -13.85
C LEU A 77 -2.84 -12.12 -13.01
N ILE A 78 -3.92 -12.25 -12.24
CA ILE A 78 -4.53 -11.15 -11.47
C ILE A 78 -4.34 -11.30 -9.96
N GLY A 79 -3.73 -12.41 -9.52
CA GLY A 79 -3.52 -12.72 -8.10
C GLY A 79 -4.81 -13.10 -7.37
N GLN A 80 -4.68 -13.39 -6.07
CA GLN A 80 -5.81 -13.59 -5.18
C GLN A 80 -6.33 -12.24 -4.70
N ARG A 81 -7.57 -11.92 -5.06
CA ARG A 81 -8.23 -10.70 -4.59
C ARG A 81 -8.43 -10.75 -3.08
N LEU A 82 -8.17 -9.62 -2.41
CA LEU A 82 -8.29 -9.44 -0.97
C LEU A 82 -9.44 -8.50 -0.63
N PHE A 83 -9.39 -7.28 -1.18
CA PHE A 83 -10.40 -6.24 -1.01
C PHE A 83 -10.67 -5.54 -2.33
N TYR A 84 -11.87 -4.99 -2.47
CA TYR A 84 -12.24 -4.25 -3.67
C TYR A 84 -13.41 -3.30 -3.43
N ASN A 85 -13.49 -2.27 -4.27
CA ASN A 85 -14.67 -1.43 -4.47
C ASN A 85 -14.74 -1.03 -5.97
N SER A 86 -15.48 0.04 -6.30
CA SER A 86 -15.59 0.52 -7.68
C SER A 86 -14.28 1.07 -8.24
N ASP A 87 -13.42 1.63 -7.37
CA ASP A 87 -12.23 2.40 -7.78
C ASP A 87 -10.95 1.59 -7.68
N VAL A 88 -10.88 0.66 -6.74
CA VAL A 88 -9.65 -0.06 -6.42
C VAL A 88 -9.92 -1.55 -6.17
N THR A 89 -8.98 -2.38 -6.61
CA THR A 89 -8.86 -3.78 -6.20
C THR A 89 -7.50 -4.02 -5.57
N VAL A 90 -7.48 -4.66 -4.42
CA VAL A 90 -6.26 -5.08 -3.72
C VAL A 90 -6.15 -6.58 -3.80
N SER A 91 -4.98 -7.07 -4.22
CA SER A 91 -4.69 -8.49 -4.42
C SER A 91 -3.29 -8.84 -3.93
N THR A 92 -3.02 -10.12 -3.76
CA THR A 92 -1.65 -10.66 -3.66
C THR A 92 -1.38 -11.55 -4.84
N LEU A 93 -0.19 -11.43 -5.43
CA LEU A 93 0.22 -12.19 -6.60
C LEU A 93 1.52 -12.93 -6.30
N TRP A 94 1.53 -14.24 -6.57
CA TRP A 94 2.73 -15.06 -6.54
C TRP A 94 3.18 -15.38 -7.96
N VAL A 95 4.43 -15.07 -8.26
CA VAL A 95 5.09 -15.35 -9.53
C VAL A 95 6.15 -16.42 -9.31
N HIS A 96 5.99 -17.56 -9.98
CA HIS A 96 6.92 -18.69 -9.87
C HIS A 96 7.76 -18.84 -11.14
N PRO A 97 9.08 -18.95 -11.04
CA PRO A 97 9.97 -19.02 -12.21
C PRO A 97 9.58 -20.08 -13.23
N ALA A 98 9.29 -21.28 -12.78
CA ALA A 98 8.91 -22.39 -13.66
C ALA A 98 7.58 -22.15 -14.38
N ALA A 99 6.59 -21.51 -13.69
CA ALA A 99 5.28 -21.22 -14.27
C ALA A 99 5.38 -20.10 -15.30
N GLU A 100 6.12 -19.03 -15.02
CA GLU A 100 6.32 -17.92 -15.96
C GLU A 100 7.10 -18.39 -17.21
N ARG A 101 8.16 -19.18 -17.02
CA ARG A 101 8.92 -19.74 -18.13
C ARG A 101 8.08 -20.69 -19.01
N ALA A 102 7.21 -21.48 -18.42
CA ALA A 102 6.34 -22.41 -19.14
C ALA A 102 5.25 -21.66 -19.94
N ARG A 103 4.77 -20.53 -19.45
CA ARG A 103 3.71 -19.74 -20.10
C ARG A 103 4.25 -18.81 -21.16
N MET A 104 5.33 -18.08 -20.84
CA MET A 104 5.95 -17.05 -21.71
C MET A 104 4.88 -16.10 -22.28
N GLU A 105 4.06 -15.54 -21.39
CA GLU A 105 2.90 -14.72 -21.77
C GLU A 105 3.09 -13.26 -21.33
N SER A 106 2.71 -12.33 -22.19
CA SER A 106 2.51 -10.94 -21.81
C SER A 106 1.14 -10.74 -21.18
N ARG A 107 1.08 -10.11 -20.04
CA ARG A 107 -0.18 -9.76 -19.37
C ARG A 107 -0.51 -8.29 -19.56
N ARG A 108 -1.79 -8.01 -19.82
CA ARG A 108 -2.29 -6.66 -20.08
C ARG A 108 -3.58 -6.43 -19.32
N ASN A 109 -3.73 -5.27 -18.68
CA ASN A 109 -4.94 -4.89 -17.95
C ASN A 109 -5.71 -3.83 -18.73
N ALA A 110 -6.87 -4.16 -19.23
CA ALA A 110 -7.77 -3.22 -19.89
C ALA A 110 -8.80 -2.58 -18.92
N ASP A 111 -8.80 -2.97 -17.65
CA ASP A 111 -9.65 -2.33 -16.63
C ASP A 111 -9.00 -1.11 -15.99
N GLY A 112 -7.68 -1.14 -15.76
CA GLY A 112 -7.00 -0.05 -15.08
C GLY A 112 -5.48 -0.19 -15.02
N ASP A 113 -4.84 0.70 -14.28
CA ASP A 113 -3.40 0.62 -13.99
C ASP A 113 -3.14 -0.44 -12.93
N TRP A 114 -1.99 -1.10 -13.00
CA TRP A 114 -1.48 -1.94 -11.92
C TRP A 114 -0.30 -1.28 -11.22
N LEU A 115 -0.34 -1.32 -9.89
CA LEU A 115 0.80 -1.07 -9.03
C LEU A 115 1.16 -2.39 -8.34
N TYR A 116 2.35 -2.89 -8.62
CA TYR A 116 2.94 -4.04 -7.93
C TYR A 116 3.94 -3.54 -6.89
N PHE A 117 3.73 -3.91 -5.63
CA PHE A 117 4.72 -3.71 -4.59
C PHE A 117 5.42 -5.04 -4.33
N CYS A 118 6.71 -5.12 -4.62
CA CYS A 118 7.50 -6.32 -4.40
C CYS A 118 7.73 -6.54 -2.90
N HIS A 119 7.10 -7.59 -2.34
CA HIS A 119 7.27 -7.94 -0.94
C HIS A 119 8.41 -8.91 -0.73
N LYS A 120 8.53 -9.93 -1.57
CA LYS A 120 9.59 -10.96 -1.53
C LYS A 120 10.02 -11.33 -2.93
N GLY A 121 11.26 -11.80 -3.04
CA GLY A 121 11.86 -12.17 -4.31
C GLY A 121 12.36 -10.96 -5.10
N SER A 122 12.95 -11.23 -6.25
CA SER A 122 13.53 -10.23 -7.13
C SER A 122 13.44 -10.68 -8.59
N GLY A 123 13.63 -9.77 -9.51
CA GLY A 123 13.60 -10.09 -10.93
C GLY A 123 13.45 -8.87 -11.81
N GLN A 124 12.87 -9.11 -12.97
CA GLN A 124 12.72 -8.13 -14.03
C GLN A 124 11.28 -8.15 -14.56
N LEU A 125 10.78 -6.95 -14.87
CA LEU A 125 9.57 -6.77 -15.65
C LEU A 125 9.98 -6.39 -17.08
N LEU A 126 9.61 -7.25 -18.03
CA LEU A 126 9.82 -7.03 -19.46
C LEU A 126 8.54 -6.44 -20.05
N SER A 127 8.67 -5.44 -20.89
CA SER A 127 7.55 -4.78 -21.56
C SER A 127 7.92 -4.29 -22.96
N GLU A 128 6.92 -3.85 -23.71
CA GLU A 128 7.13 -3.18 -25.01
C GLU A 128 8.00 -1.91 -24.90
N TYR A 129 8.21 -1.39 -23.70
CA TYR A 129 9.04 -0.19 -23.43
C TYR A 129 10.48 -0.51 -23.02
N GLY A 130 10.76 -1.76 -22.66
CA GLY A 130 12.05 -2.19 -22.16
C GLY A 130 11.94 -2.97 -20.85
N LEU A 131 13.07 -3.11 -20.16
CA LEU A 131 13.23 -3.90 -18.95
C LEU A 131 13.31 -2.99 -17.73
N LEU A 132 12.65 -3.40 -16.64
CA LEU A 132 12.73 -2.79 -15.32
C LEU A 132 13.17 -3.84 -14.30
N ASP A 133 14.22 -3.56 -13.54
CA ASP A 133 14.61 -4.40 -12.39
C ASP A 133 13.72 -4.08 -11.19
N PHE A 134 13.48 -5.08 -10.34
CA PHE A 134 12.82 -4.91 -9.05
C PHE A 134 13.40 -5.82 -7.97
N THR A 135 13.33 -5.36 -6.75
CA THR A 135 13.74 -6.05 -5.52
C THR A 135 12.69 -5.82 -4.43
N PRO A 136 12.77 -6.51 -3.27
CA PRO A 136 11.87 -6.20 -2.15
C PRO A 136 11.89 -4.71 -1.79
N GLY A 137 10.70 -4.09 -1.71
CA GLY A 137 10.53 -2.65 -1.52
C GLY A 137 10.33 -1.83 -2.80
N SER A 138 10.42 -2.46 -3.98
CA SER A 138 10.12 -1.78 -5.25
C SER A 138 8.62 -1.67 -5.48
N TYR A 139 8.17 -0.48 -5.83
CA TYR A 139 6.90 -0.21 -6.50
C TYR A 139 7.11 -0.27 -8.00
N ILE A 140 6.27 -0.99 -8.72
CA ILE A 140 6.25 -1.05 -10.17
C ILE A 140 4.88 -0.57 -10.61
N VAL A 141 4.81 0.56 -11.32
CA VAL A 141 3.57 1.07 -11.90
C VAL A 141 3.52 0.69 -13.37
N VAL A 142 2.48 -0.03 -13.73
CA VAL A 142 2.20 -0.41 -15.12
C VAL A 142 0.90 0.25 -15.53
N PRO A 143 0.93 1.27 -16.40
CA PRO A 143 -0.25 1.93 -16.89
C PRO A 143 -1.20 0.98 -17.63
N LYS A 144 -2.46 1.32 -17.64
CA LYS A 144 -3.52 0.58 -18.32
C LYS A 144 -3.13 0.20 -19.75
N CYS A 145 -3.43 -1.04 -20.13
CA CYS A 145 -3.19 -1.63 -21.46
C CYS A 145 -1.71 -1.81 -21.85
N ILE A 146 -0.74 -1.57 -20.97
CA ILE A 146 0.66 -1.90 -21.26
C ILE A 146 0.90 -3.39 -21.02
N GLY A 147 1.43 -4.07 -22.03
CA GLY A 147 1.82 -5.48 -21.97
C GLY A 147 3.14 -5.67 -21.21
N HIS A 148 3.17 -6.66 -20.31
CA HIS A 148 4.39 -7.00 -19.58
C HIS A 148 4.47 -8.47 -19.18
N THR A 149 5.68 -8.95 -18.96
CA THR A 149 6.00 -10.31 -18.51
C THR A 149 6.96 -10.22 -17.32
N PHE A 150 6.77 -11.03 -16.30
CA PHE A 150 7.75 -11.16 -15.24
C PHE A 150 8.83 -12.20 -15.60
N HIS A 151 10.07 -11.83 -15.43
CA HIS A 151 11.22 -12.73 -15.50
C HIS A 151 11.86 -12.80 -14.12
N VAL A 152 11.63 -13.91 -13.42
CA VAL A 152 12.08 -14.13 -12.05
C VAL A 152 12.87 -15.42 -11.94
N THR A 153 13.87 -15.42 -11.06
CA THR A 153 14.71 -16.59 -10.78
C THR A 153 14.32 -17.31 -9.51
N GLU A 154 13.51 -16.68 -8.69
CA GLU A 154 13.00 -17.20 -7.41
C GLU A 154 11.50 -16.87 -7.25
N PRO A 155 10.77 -17.62 -6.39
CA PRO A 155 9.38 -17.29 -6.09
C PRO A 155 9.24 -15.87 -5.56
N THR A 156 8.45 -15.07 -6.25
CA THR A 156 8.28 -13.64 -5.99
C THR A 156 6.85 -13.33 -5.57
N GLN A 157 6.70 -12.55 -4.51
CA GLN A 157 5.40 -12.13 -3.99
C GLN A 157 5.22 -10.63 -4.16
N PHE A 158 4.09 -10.26 -4.76
CA PHE A 158 3.64 -8.88 -4.86
C PHE A 158 2.38 -8.66 -4.01
N TYR A 159 2.34 -7.51 -3.34
CA TYR A 159 1.12 -6.84 -2.93
C TYR A 159 0.69 -5.95 -4.09
N MET A 160 -0.51 -6.15 -4.62
CA MET A 160 -0.93 -5.54 -5.88
C MET A 160 -2.15 -4.64 -5.67
N ILE A 161 -2.10 -3.44 -6.23
CA ILE A 161 -3.20 -2.47 -6.21
C ILE A 161 -3.57 -2.15 -7.66
N GLU A 162 -4.82 -2.38 -8.03
CA GLU A 162 -5.38 -2.03 -9.32
C GLU A 162 -6.21 -0.75 -9.21
N ASN A 163 -5.86 0.26 -9.99
CA ASN A 163 -6.59 1.52 -10.08
C ASN A 163 -7.55 1.47 -11.28
N ARG A 164 -8.84 1.32 -11.02
CA ARG A 164 -9.85 1.04 -12.07
C ARG A 164 -10.49 2.27 -12.70
N THR A 165 -10.46 3.42 -12.03
CA THR A 165 -11.23 4.61 -12.44
C THR A 165 -10.39 5.81 -12.83
N SER A 166 -9.08 5.72 -12.64
CA SER A 166 -8.13 6.80 -12.95
C SER A 166 -6.75 6.24 -13.22
N HIS A 167 -5.73 7.09 -13.19
CA HIS A 167 -4.33 6.70 -13.27
C HIS A 167 -3.60 7.03 -11.97
N PHE A 168 -2.54 6.28 -11.65
CA PHE A 168 -1.64 6.66 -10.57
C PHE A 168 -0.91 7.95 -10.92
N ARG A 169 -0.88 8.87 -9.97
CA ARG A 169 -0.25 10.19 -10.10
C ARG A 169 0.67 10.45 -8.92
N GLU A 170 1.63 11.32 -9.14
CA GLU A 170 2.37 11.91 -8.04
C GLU A 170 1.41 12.66 -7.10
N PRO A 171 1.65 12.63 -5.77
CA PRO A 171 0.86 13.43 -4.85
C PRO A 171 1.10 14.92 -5.09
N GLU A 172 0.11 15.74 -4.76
CA GLU A 172 0.31 17.18 -4.71
C GLU A 172 1.32 17.53 -3.62
N ARG A 173 2.40 18.19 -4.01
CA ARG A 173 3.52 18.50 -3.11
C ARG A 173 3.42 19.87 -2.50
N GLY A 174 2.59 20.76 -3.07
CA GLY A 174 2.34 22.11 -2.58
C GLY A 174 3.63 22.86 -2.27
N MET A 175 3.77 23.38 -1.06
CA MET A 175 4.95 24.12 -0.62
C MET A 175 6.16 23.26 -0.29
N LEU A 176 6.05 21.92 -0.29
CA LEU A 176 7.16 21.01 -0.01
C LEU A 176 8.19 20.95 -1.15
N GLY A 177 7.77 21.34 -2.36
CA GLY A 177 8.61 21.30 -3.56
C GLY A 177 8.58 19.97 -4.30
N ARG A 178 9.14 19.94 -5.50
CA ARG A 178 9.00 18.84 -6.44
C ARG A 178 9.77 17.56 -6.07
N HIS A 179 10.77 17.64 -5.23
CA HIS A 179 11.60 16.52 -4.82
C HIS A 179 11.18 15.88 -3.49
N ALA A 180 10.10 16.34 -2.87
CA ALA A 180 9.54 15.76 -1.65
C ALA A 180 8.22 15.04 -1.95
N PRO A 181 7.94 13.87 -1.37
CA PRO A 181 8.78 13.04 -0.49
C PRO A 181 9.87 12.25 -1.23
N TRP A 182 9.89 12.24 -2.55
CA TRP A 182 10.92 11.61 -3.38
C TRP A 182 11.24 12.49 -4.60
N ASP A 183 12.50 12.41 -5.05
CA ASP A 183 12.94 13.13 -6.23
C ASP A 183 12.42 12.43 -7.50
N PRO A 184 11.86 13.15 -8.49
CA PRO A 184 11.43 12.57 -9.76
C PRO A 184 12.53 11.76 -10.49
N ASN A 185 13.80 12.06 -10.25
CA ASN A 185 14.91 11.27 -10.80
C ASN A 185 15.07 9.89 -10.14
N ALA A 186 14.39 9.62 -9.03
CA ALA A 186 14.34 8.29 -8.43
C ALA A 186 13.47 7.30 -9.21
N LEU A 187 12.63 7.79 -10.12
CA LEU A 187 11.86 6.94 -11.01
C LEU A 187 12.78 6.30 -12.07
N VAL A 188 12.80 4.97 -12.07
CA VAL A 188 13.55 4.21 -13.05
C VAL A 188 12.68 3.95 -14.27
N LYS A 189 13.20 4.31 -15.44
CA LYS A 189 12.56 4.09 -16.74
C LYS A 189 12.98 2.75 -17.32
N PRO A 190 12.15 2.14 -18.19
CA PRO A 190 12.52 0.90 -18.88
C PRO A 190 13.75 1.08 -19.78
N ASP A 191 14.58 0.06 -19.81
CA ASP A 191 15.79 -0.01 -20.65
C ASP A 191 15.56 -1.00 -21.80
N LEU A 192 15.50 -0.48 -23.03
CA LEU A 192 15.20 -1.26 -24.22
C LEU A 192 16.40 -2.11 -24.68
N GLU A 193 17.61 -1.63 -24.52
CA GLU A 193 18.82 -2.38 -24.88
C GLU A 193 18.97 -3.62 -23.99
N ARG A 194 18.81 -3.44 -22.70
CA ARG A 194 18.83 -4.54 -21.73
C ARG A 194 17.69 -5.55 -21.96
N LEU A 195 16.52 -5.11 -22.39
CA LEU A 195 15.44 -6.02 -22.77
C LEU A 195 15.92 -7.02 -23.83
N TYR A 196 16.49 -6.52 -24.91
CA TYR A 196 16.98 -7.37 -25.99
C TYR A 196 18.15 -8.26 -25.57
N GLU A 197 19.02 -7.78 -24.69
CA GLU A 197 20.11 -8.57 -24.15
C GLU A 197 19.57 -9.77 -23.36
N VAL A 198 18.64 -9.56 -22.43
CA VAL A 198 18.04 -10.60 -21.59
C VAL A 198 17.22 -11.57 -22.45
N MET A 199 16.42 -11.07 -23.39
CA MET A 199 15.65 -11.93 -24.29
C MET A 199 16.55 -12.88 -25.10
N ARG A 200 17.67 -12.40 -25.62
CA ARG A 200 18.63 -13.24 -26.37
C ARG A 200 19.31 -14.26 -25.47
N ASN A 201 19.77 -13.83 -24.28
CA ASN A 201 20.55 -14.69 -23.39
C ASN A 201 19.71 -15.81 -22.77
N ASP A 202 18.45 -15.51 -22.43
CA ASP A 202 17.58 -16.44 -21.73
C ASP A 202 16.54 -17.12 -22.65
N GLY A 203 16.61 -16.84 -23.97
CA GLY A 203 15.72 -17.43 -24.97
C GLY A 203 14.25 -17.03 -24.77
N ILE A 204 14.00 -15.79 -24.36
CA ILE A 204 12.66 -15.29 -24.11
C ILE A 204 11.99 -14.89 -25.44
N ASP A 205 10.88 -15.51 -25.77
CA ASP A 205 10.11 -15.29 -26.98
C ASP A 205 8.61 -15.25 -26.64
N VAL A 206 8.09 -14.06 -26.44
CA VAL A 206 6.70 -13.84 -25.96
C VAL A 206 5.79 -13.66 -27.18
N ARG A 207 4.93 -14.63 -27.46
CA ARG A 207 3.98 -14.63 -28.60
C ARG A 207 2.53 -14.65 -28.17
N THR A 208 2.26 -14.66 -26.86
CA THR A 208 0.92 -14.71 -26.32
C THR A 208 0.67 -13.50 -25.43
N VAL A 209 -0.46 -12.84 -25.65
CA VAL A 209 -0.90 -11.73 -24.79
C VAL A 209 -2.21 -12.12 -24.13
N ARG A 210 -2.26 -12.07 -22.81
CA ARG A 210 -3.49 -12.27 -22.03
C ARG A 210 -3.99 -10.92 -21.54
N ILE A 211 -5.20 -10.58 -21.91
CA ILE A 211 -5.85 -9.31 -21.61
C ILE A 211 -6.94 -9.56 -20.57
N LYS A 212 -6.83 -8.88 -19.42
CA LYS A 212 -7.90 -8.78 -18.44
C LYS A 212 -8.85 -7.64 -18.83
N HIS A 213 -10.14 -7.94 -18.96
CA HIS A 213 -11.18 -6.93 -19.17
C HIS A 213 -12.46 -7.35 -18.45
N THR A 214 -13.00 -6.50 -17.60
CA THR A 214 -14.18 -6.79 -16.74
C THR A 214 -14.02 -8.09 -15.93
N ASP A 215 -12.82 -8.30 -15.41
CA ASP A 215 -12.40 -9.51 -14.68
C ASP A 215 -12.42 -10.81 -15.52
N GLU A 216 -12.64 -10.72 -16.82
CA GLU A 216 -12.53 -11.83 -17.78
C GLU A 216 -11.17 -11.78 -18.49
N LEU A 217 -10.75 -12.95 -19.01
CA LEU A 217 -9.48 -13.08 -19.72
C LEU A 217 -9.69 -13.41 -21.18
N THR A 218 -9.02 -12.65 -22.05
CA THR A 218 -8.90 -12.93 -23.48
C THR A 218 -7.46 -13.20 -23.83
N THR A 219 -7.21 -14.21 -24.66
CA THR A 219 -5.87 -14.57 -25.12
C THR A 219 -5.74 -14.26 -26.61
N ILE A 220 -4.65 -13.55 -26.97
CA ILE A 220 -4.26 -13.29 -28.36
C ILE A 220 -2.94 -14.02 -28.60
N GLY A 221 -2.88 -14.81 -29.68
CA GLY A 221 -1.64 -15.40 -30.19
C GLY A 221 -1.09 -14.59 -31.35
N TYR A 222 0.24 -14.47 -31.41
CA TYR A 222 0.98 -13.81 -32.47
C TYR A 222 1.98 -14.79 -33.08
N GLU A 223 2.28 -14.60 -34.36
CA GLU A 223 3.32 -15.38 -35.05
C GLU A 223 4.73 -14.95 -34.64
N GLU A 224 4.90 -13.68 -34.29
CA GLU A 224 6.15 -13.05 -33.90
C GLU A 224 6.13 -12.62 -32.42
N CYS A 225 7.33 -12.37 -31.88
CA CYS A 225 7.47 -11.83 -30.51
C CYS A 225 6.83 -10.46 -30.39
N VAL A 226 6.05 -10.24 -29.35
CA VAL A 226 5.35 -8.95 -29.10
C VAL A 226 6.27 -7.85 -28.58
N TYR A 227 7.51 -8.16 -28.23
CA TYR A 227 8.50 -7.20 -27.71
C TYR A 227 9.55 -6.83 -28.81
N ASP A 228 9.11 -6.53 -30.03
CA ASP A 228 9.93 -6.20 -31.19
C ASP A 228 10.12 -4.68 -31.42
N VAL A 229 9.91 -3.88 -30.38
CA VAL A 229 9.89 -2.40 -30.43
C VAL A 229 11.29 -1.82 -30.63
N GLN A 230 11.50 -1.06 -31.70
CA GLN A 230 12.78 -0.44 -32.03
C GLN A 230 13.07 0.86 -31.27
N GLY A 231 12.08 1.46 -30.63
CA GLY A 231 12.22 2.67 -29.84
C GLY A 231 10.86 3.27 -29.50
N TRP A 232 10.84 4.09 -28.46
CA TRP A 232 9.63 4.79 -28.01
C TRP A 232 9.97 6.21 -27.53
N LYS A 233 8.96 7.06 -27.47
CA LYS A 233 9.02 8.40 -26.86
C LYS A 233 7.67 8.76 -26.28
N GLY A 234 7.66 9.49 -25.21
CA GLY A 234 6.44 9.98 -24.55
C GLY A 234 6.52 9.86 -23.04
N ASP A 235 5.42 10.11 -22.38
CA ASP A 235 5.25 10.11 -20.92
C ASP A 235 4.37 8.95 -20.42
N LEU A 236 3.89 8.08 -21.31
CA LEU A 236 3.15 6.86 -20.97
C LEU A 236 4.09 5.65 -21.07
N PHE A 237 4.60 5.18 -19.95
CA PHE A 237 5.48 4.01 -19.83
C PHE A 237 5.43 3.41 -18.43
N PRO A 238 5.74 2.13 -18.22
CA PRO A 238 5.87 1.57 -16.89
C PRO A 238 7.15 2.11 -16.21
N TYR A 239 7.13 2.20 -14.89
CA TYR A 239 8.29 2.68 -14.14
C TYR A 239 8.38 2.00 -12.77
N THR A 240 9.57 2.06 -12.14
CA THR A 240 9.77 1.63 -10.76
C THR A 240 10.20 2.80 -9.87
N LEU A 241 9.78 2.72 -8.61
CA LEU A 241 10.25 3.55 -7.50
C LEU A 241 10.57 2.63 -6.33
N HIS A 242 11.81 2.66 -5.85
CA HIS A 242 12.14 1.89 -4.64
C HIS A 242 11.85 2.70 -3.39
N MET A 243 11.29 2.07 -2.34
CA MET A 243 10.89 2.75 -1.11
C MET A 243 12.07 3.39 -0.36
N ASP A 244 13.29 2.91 -0.53
CA ASP A 244 14.49 3.52 0.05
C ASP A 244 14.85 4.89 -0.57
N HIS A 245 14.24 5.25 -1.70
CA HIS A 245 14.35 6.57 -2.32
C HIS A 245 13.28 7.56 -1.84
N ILE A 246 12.38 7.13 -0.96
CA ILE A 246 11.34 7.96 -0.38
C ILE A 246 11.86 8.53 0.95
N MET A 247 11.82 9.86 1.06
CA MET A 247 12.21 10.58 2.28
C MET A 247 10.94 10.92 3.07
N PRO A 248 10.66 10.25 4.20
CA PRO A 248 9.48 10.53 4.99
C PRO A 248 9.43 11.99 5.44
N ILE A 249 8.28 12.63 5.24
CA ILE A 249 8.07 14.00 5.71
C ILE A 249 7.63 13.95 7.16
N MET A 250 8.28 14.75 8.00
CA MET A 250 7.96 14.84 9.42
C MET A 250 8.21 16.25 9.97
N SER A 251 7.64 16.54 11.12
CA SER A 251 7.99 17.70 11.95
C SER A 251 8.56 17.21 13.28
N HIS A 252 9.68 17.77 13.73
CA HIS A 252 10.23 17.47 15.06
C HIS A 252 9.35 18.00 16.20
N ARG A 253 8.44 18.94 15.91
CA ARG A 253 7.62 19.65 16.89
C ARG A 253 6.22 19.12 17.10
N VAL A 254 5.64 18.47 16.09
CA VAL A 254 4.26 18.00 16.12
C VAL A 254 4.12 16.85 15.13
N HIS A 255 3.28 15.87 15.47
CA HIS A 255 2.93 14.80 14.57
C HIS A 255 2.14 15.35 13.37
N LEU A 256 2.52 14.92 12.16
CA LEU A 256 1.82 15.27 10.93
C LEU A 256 0.79 14.18 10.57
N PRO A 257 -0.30 14.55 9.89
CA PRO A 257 -1.31 13.57 9.47
C PRO A 257 -0.75 12.55 8.47
N PRO A 258 -1.33 11.34 8.39
CA PRO A 258 -0.87 10.26 7.50
C PRO A 258 -0.77 10.65 6.03
N SER A 259 -1.54 11.63 5.58
CA SER A 259 -1.54 12.16 4.21
C SER A 259 -0.16 12.65 3.72
N VAL A 260 0.73 13.06 4.65
CA VAL A 260 2.12 13.47 4.28
C VAL A 260 2.97 12.31 3.76
N HIS A 261 2.56 11.07 4.02
CA HIS A 261 3.24 9.85 3.56
C HIS A 261 2.73 9.35 2.20
N THR A 262 1.86 10.11 1.52
CA THR A 262 1.33 9.73 0.21
C THR A 262 2.45 9.58 -0.82
N THR A 263 2.55 8.39 -1.38
CA THR A 263 3.50 8.04 -2.45
C THR A 263 2.86 8.15 -3.81
N PHE A 264 1.63 7.63 -3.94
CA PHE A 264 0.82 7.73 -5.15
C PHE A 264 -0.60 8.18 -4.81
N ALA A 265 -1.14 9.05 -5.64
CA ALA A 265 -2.52 9.50 -5.55
C ALA A 265 -3.34 8.96 -6.73
N ALA A 266 -4.60 8.66 -6.47
CA ALA A 266 -5.58 8.24 -7.46
C ALA A 266 -6.93 8.91 -7.18
N ARG A 267 -7.90 8.75 -8.07
CA ARG A 267 -9.26 9.18 -7.78
C ARG A 267 -9.86 8.30 -6.70
N GLY A 268 -10.23 8.90 -5.58
CA GLY A 268 -10.92 8.22 -4.50
C GLY A 268 -10.04 7.39 -3.55
N PHE A 269 -8.73 7.32 -3.78
CA PHE A 269 -7.80 6.67 -2.86
C PHE A 269 -6.37 7.19 -2.97
N VAL A 270 -5.58 6.93 -1.95
CA VAL A 270 -4.14 7.20 -1.92
C VAL A 270 -3.37 5.96 -1.47
N VAL A 271 -2.12 5.85 -1.93
CA VAL A 271 -1.17 4.85 -1.45
C VAL A 271 -0.06 5.58 -0.71
N CYS A 272 0.14 5.24 0.55
CA CYS A 272 1.15 5.84 1.42
C CYS A 272 2.24 4.83 1.76
N SER A 273 3.45 5.34 2.00
CA SER A 273 4.57 4.53 2.47
C SER A 273 4.96 4.97 3.88
N PHE A 274 4.78 4.09 4.86
CA PHE A 274 5.36 4.28 6.19
C PHE A 274 6.76 3.70 6.19
N LEU A 275 7.73 4.55 6.52
CA LEU A 275 9.14 4.22 6.42
C LEU A 275 9.87 4.63 7.70
N PRO A 276 11.06 4.05 7.97
CA PRO A 276 11.88 4.44 9.10
C PRO A 276 12.12 5.95 9.13
N ARG A 277 11.85 6.58 10.27
CA ARG A 277 12.02 8.03 10.47
C ARG A 277 12.25 8.37 11.93
N PRO A 278 12.88 9.53 12.22
CA PRO A 278 12.90 10.07 13.57
C PRO A 278 11.49 10.31 14.11
N MET A 279 11.30 10.15 15.41
CA MET A 279 10.09 10.58 16.10
C MET A 279 10.16 12.06 16.44
N GLU A 280 9.01 12.63 16.82
CA GLU A 280 8.90 14.00 17.30
C GLU A 280 9.80 14.20 18.54
N GLU A 281 10.60 15.26 18.54
CA GLU A 281 11.58 15.53 19.60
C GLU A 281 11.05 16.49 20.67
N ASP A 282 10.06 17.32 20.31
CA ASP A 282 9.49 18.30 21.25
C ASP A 282 8.85 17.54 22.44
N LYS A 283 9.20 17.98 23.64
CA LYS A 283 8.80 17.32 24.91
C LYS A 283 7.29 17.20 25.09
N ASP A 284 6.53 18.15 24.52
CA ASP A 284 5.07 18.21 24.61
C ASP A 284 4.36 17.62 23.40
N ALA A 285 5.10 17.10 22.41
CA ALA A 285 4.53 16.48 21.23
C ALA A 285 3.95 15.10 21.55
N LEU A 286 2.77 14.83 20.99
CA LEU A 286 2.26 13.47 20.89
C LEU A 286 3.09 12.73 19.84
N ARG A 287 3.73 11.66 20.23
CA ARG A 287 4.51 10.83 19.33
C ARG A 287 3.61 9.82 18.61
N VAL A 288 4.02 9.42 17.41
CA VAL A 288 3.33 8.31 16.74
C VAL A 288 3.36 7.07 17.64
N PRO A 289 2.30 6.27 17.62
CA PRO A 289 1.00 6.43 16.96
C PRO A 289 0.03 7.28 17.79
N PHE A 290 -1.02 7.79 17.17
CA PHE A 290 -2.07 8.58 17.83
C PHE A 290 -3.46 7.96 17.60
N TYR A 291 -4.44 8.32 18.43
CA TYR A 291 -5.83 7.89 18.23
C TYR A 291 -6.49 8.76 17.19
N HIS A 292 -7.16 8.13 16.24
CA HIS A 292 -7.84 8.85 15.18
C HIS A 292 -9.04 8.08 14.63
N GLN A 293 -9.88 8.80 13.95
CA GLN A 293 -10.98 8.27 13.17
C GLN A 293 -10.95 8.93 11.79
N ASN A 294 -10.67 8.15 10.77
CA ASN A 294 -10.88 8.56 9.40
C ASN A 294 -12.36 8.36 9.10
N ILE A 295 -13.11 9.46 9.03
CA ILE A 295 -14.58 9.40 9.08
C ILE A 295 -15.15 8.81 7.80
N ASP A 296 -14.51 9.05 6.65
CA ASP A 296 -15.04 8.72 5.33
C ASP A 296 -14.11 7.82 4.49
N TYR A 297 -13.04 7.27 5.09
CA TYR A 297 -12.10 6.41 4.38
C TYR A 297 -11.92 5.08 5.11
N ASP A 298 -11.92 3.99 4.34
CA ASP A 298 -11.40 2.69 4.80
C ASP A 298 -9.88 2.67 4.64
N GLU A 299 -9.19 2.10 5.63
CA GLU A 299 -7.73 1.94 5.66
C GLU A 299 -7.34 0.47 5.55
N ILE A 300 -6.40 0.17 4.66
CA ILE A 300 -5.65 -1.09 4.64
C ILE A 300 -4.18 -0.79 4.84
N LEU A 301 -3.53 -1.51 5.76
CA LEU A 301 -2.09 -1.42 5.98
C LEU A 301 -1.44 -2.78 5.80
N PHE A 302 -0.59 -2.92 4.78
CA PHE A 302 0.23 -4.09 4.52
C PHE A 302 1.61 -3.91 5.14
N TYR A 303 2.01 -4.83 6.03
CA TYR A 303 3.26 -4.80 6.79
C TYR A 303 4.35 -5.52 6.00
N HIS A 304 5.33 -4.75 5.52
CA HIS A 304 6.38 -5.28 4.64
C HIS A 304 7.60 -5.78 5.42
N ASP A 305 8.20 -4.93 6.25
CA ASP A 305 9.46 -5.22 6.95
C ASP A 305 9.64 -4.30 8.16
N GLY A 306 10.54 -4.67 9.08
CA GLY A 306 10.92 -3.87 10.25
C GLY A 306 10.18 -4.21 11.55
N ASP A 307 10.26 -3.32 12.54
CA ASP A 307 9.63 -3.46 13.86
C ASP A 307 8.28 -2.73 13.92
N PHE A 308 7.20 -3.48 13.84
CA PHE A 308 5.84 -2.97 13.88
C PHE A 308 5.38 -2.71 15.31
N PHE A 309 5.97 -1.72 15.94
CA PHE A 309 5.77 -1.41 17.36
C PHE A 309 4.34 -0.94 17.71
N SER A 310 3.57 -0.48 16.74
CA SER A 310 2.22 0.06 16.94
C SER A 310 1.16 -0.98 17.29
N ARG A 311 1.46 -2.25 17.10
CA ARG A 311 0.55 -3.38 17.32
C ARG A 311 1.27 -4.54 18.02
N ASP A 312 0.52 -5.41 18.68
CA ASP A 312 1.06 -6.66 19.25
C ASP A 312 0.97 -7.80 18.23
N ASN A 313 1.97 -8.68 18.23
CA ASN A 313 2.02 -9.92 17.43
C ASN A 313 1.93 -9.71 15.90
N LEU A 314 2.52 -8.63 15.39
CA LEU A 314 2.67 -8.41 13.96
C LEU A 314 3.99 -8.97 13.44
N HIS A 315 3.92 -9.50 12.22
CA HIS A 315 5.09 -9.86 11.43
C HIS A 315 4.91 -9.45 9.97
N ALA A 316 6.01 -9.42 9.24
CA ALA A 316 5.99 -9.10 7.81
C ALA A 316 5.06 -10.07 7.03
N GLY A 317 4.30 -9.51 6.09
CA GLY A 317 3.30 -10.24 5.32
C GLY A 317 1.92 -10.30 5.96
N MET A 318 1.68 -9.61 7.07
CA MET A 318 0.34 -9.38 7.60
C MET A 318 -0.31 -8.14 7.00
N MET A 319 -1.63 -8.04 7.14
CA MET A 319 -2.42 -6.90 6.64
C MET A 319 -3.54 -6.56 7.63
N SER A 320 -3.66 -5.30 8.03
CA SER A 320 -4.79 -4.80 8.82
C SER A 320 -5.81 -4.09 7.95
N PHE A 321 -7.04 -4.09 8.42
CA PHE A 321 -8.16 -3.33 7.87
C PHE A 321 -8.85 -2.55 8.98
N HIS A 322 -9.00 -1.24 8.80
CA HIS A 322 -9.71 -0.35 9.70
C HIS A 322 -10.82 0.36 8.90
N PRO A 323 -12.10 0.06 9.19
CA PRO A 323 -13.20 0.63 8.42
C PRO A 323 -13.45 2.10 8.77
N ALA A 324 -13.94 2.85 7.81
CA ALA A 324 -14.44 4.21 8.00
C ALA A 324 -15.42 4.31 9.17
N GLY A 325 -15.37 5.43 9.89
CA GLY A 325 -16.23 5.66 11.04
C GLY A 325 -15.90 4.82 12.28
N PHE A 326 -14.80 4.06 12.26
CA PHE A 326 -14.37 3.25 13.40
C PHE A 326 -13.08 3.83 14.00
N PRO A 327 -13.06 4.18 15.31
CA PRO A 327 -11.86 4.72 15.93
C PRO A 327 -10.74 3.67 15.94
N HIS A 328 -9.54 4.08 15.60
CA HIS A 328 -8.36 3.25 15.68
C HIS A 328 -7.13 4.03 16.15
N GLY A 329 -6.03 3.36 16.38
CA GLY A 329 -4.85 3.97 16.94
C GLY A 329 -3.97 2.95 17.64
N PRO A 330 -3.05 3.41 18.48
CA PRO A 330 -2.08 2.52 19.12
C PRO A 330 -2.75 1.51 20.04
N HIS A 331 -2.17 0.33 20.07
CA HIS A 331 -2.45 -0.61 21.15
C HIS A 331 -1.96 -0.01 22.49
N PRO A 332 -2.68 -0.19 23.62
CA PRO A 332 -2.27 0.38 24.90
C PRO A 332 -0.81 0.12 25.28
N LYS A 333 -0.30 -1.06 25.01
CA LYS A 333 1.12 -1.40 25.24
C LYS A 333 2.09 -0.68 24.31
N ALA A 334 1.65 -0.30 23.11
CA ALA A 334 2.48 0.43 22.16
C ALA A 334 2.81 1.83 22.69
N MET A 335 1.86 2.49 23.33
CA MET A 335 2.07 3.82 23.94
C MET A 335 3.18 3.83 25.00
N GLU A 336 3.36 2.73 25.74
CA GLU A 336 4.46 2.61 26.72
C GLU A 336 5.80 2.41 26.02
N LYS A 337 5.83 1.56 24.98
CA LYS A 337 7.04 1.28 24.20
C LYS A 337 7.57 2.51 23.46
N VAL A 338 6.65 3.34 22.94
CA VAL A 338 7.00 4.56 22.19
C VAL A 338 7.77 5.59 23.00
N LYS A 339 7.54 5.68 24.32
CA LYS A 339 8.22 6.67 25.18
C LYS A 339 9.74 6.57 25.14
N ALA A 340 10.28 5.39 24.92
CA ALA A 340 11.73 5.14 24.88
C ALA A 340 12.31 5.17 23.45
N LYS A 341 11.47 5.19 22.40
CA LYS A 341 11.93 5.17 21.01
C LYS A 341 12.24 6.57 20.51
N THR A 342 13.29 6.70 19.72
CA THR A 342 13.68 7.93 19.01
C THR A 342 13.41 7.85 17.50
N HIS A 343 13.21 6.64 16.99
CA HIS A 343 12.99 6.35 15.57
C HIS A 343 11.93 5.27 15.41
N THR A 344 11.21 5.31 14.30
CA THR A 344 10.44 4.16 13.80
C THR A 344 11.34 3.30 12.92
N ASP A 345 11.01 2.01 12.80
CA ASP A 345 11.74 1.06 11.94
C ASP A 345 10.78 0.21 11.11
N GLU A 346 9.54 0.66 10.96
CA GLU A 346 8.55 -0.04 10.16
C GLU A 346 8.62 0.36 8.69
N LYS A 347 8.43 -0.62 7.81
CA LYS A 347 8.18 -0.43 6.38
C LYS A 347 6.82 -1.03 6.06
N ALA A 348 5.86 -0.18 5.70
CA ALA A 348 4.50 -0.61 5.41
C ALA A 348 3.89 0.18 4.26
N VAL A 349 2.97 -0.46 3.54
CA VAL A 349 2.21 0.15 2.45
C VAL A 349 0.76 0.30 2.91
N MET A 350 0.29 1.54 3.00
CA MET A 350 -1.08 1.87 3.36
C MET A 350 -1.89 2.26 2.12
N LEU A 351 -3.13 1.86 2.11
CA LEU A 351 -4.13 2.32 1.15
C LEU A 351 -5.31 2.89 1.92
N ASP A 352 -5.61 4.16 1.66
CA ASP A 352 -6.79 4.84 2.16
C ASP A 352 -7.76 5.10 1.01
N THR A 353 -8.99 4.62 1.14
CA THR A 353 -10.00 4.74 0.07
C THR A 353 -11.33 5.27 0.58
N ARG A 354 -11.89 6.23 -0.17
CA ARG A 354 -13.16 6.90 0.16
C ARG A 354 -14.36 5.96 0.12
N TRP A 355 -14.37 5.03 -0.81
CA TRP A 355 -15.50 4.13 -0.97
C TRP A 355 -15.31 2.86 -0.15
N PRO A 356 -16.35 2.40 0.58
CA PRO A 356 -16.25 1.21 1.41
C PRO A 356 -15.73 0.00 0.65
N LEU A 357 -14.76 -0.68 1.26
CA LEU A 357 -14.16 -1.88 0.71
C LEU A 357 -15.00 -3.11 1.02
N LYS A 358 -15.21 -3.93 0.01
CA LYS A 358 -15.73 -5.28 0.15
C LYS A 358 -14.55 -6.24 0.32
N ARG A 359 -14.67 -7.11 1.32
CA ARG A 359 -13.72 -8.20 1.53
C ARG A 359 -14.03 -9.36 0.59
N ASP A 360 -13.03 -9.95 -0.02
CA ASP A 360 -13.18 -11.22 -0.72
C ASP A 360 -13.43 -12.36 0.29
N GLU A 361 -14.32 -13.29 -0.06
CA GLU A 361 -14.70 -14.39 0.84
C GLU A 361 -13.50 -15.32 1.15
N ALA A 362 -12.61 -15.52 0.19
CA ALA A 362 -11.41 -16.34 0.36
C ALA A 362 -10.50 -15.83 1.47
N LEU A 363 -10.51 -14.52 1.74
CA LEU A 363 -9.69 -13.90 2.77
C LEU A 363 -10.18 -14.25 4.20
N ALA A 364 -11.44 -14.62 4.38
CA ALA A 364 -12.02 -14.86 5.70
C ALA A 364 -11.28 -15.91 6.53
N ARG A 365 -10.76 -16.96 5.89
CA ARG A 365 -10.03 -18.06 6.56
C ARG A 365 -8.66 -17.69 7.10
N PHE A 366 -8.13 -16.52 6.69
CA PHE A 366 -6.83 -15.99 7.14
C PHE A 366 -6.97 -14.85 8.14
N GLU A 367 -8.20 -14.51 8.54
CA GLU A 367 -8.48 -13.50 9.57
C GLU A 367 -8.04 -13.98 10.95
N LEU A 368 -7.43 -13.09 11.72
CA LEU A 368 -7.19 -13.27 13.14
C LEU A 368 -8.43 -12.78 13.93
N PRO A 369 -9.33 -13.67 14.34
CA PRO A 369 -10.67 -13.30 14.79
C PRO A 369 -10.70 -12.47 16.09
N GLU A 370 -9.63 -12.56 16.89
CA GLU A 370 -9.52 -11.88 18.18
C GLU A 370 -8.81 -10.52 18.09
N TYR A 371 -8.39 -10.08 16.87
CA TYR A 371 -7.61 -8.86 16.70
C TYR A 371 -8.27 -7.63 17.33
N TRP A 372 -9.54 -7.40 17.10
CA TRP A 372 -10.30 -6.26 17.66
C TRP A 372 -10.39 -6.26 19.19
N LYS A 373 -10.24 -7.43 19.84
CA LYS A 373 -10.26 -7.55 21.30
C LYS A 373 -8.95 -7.06 21.95
N SER A 374 -7.91 -6.82 21.15
CA SER A 374 -6.62 -6.37 21.68
C SER A 374 -6.69 -4.98 22.35
N TRP A 375 -7.67 -4.15 22.00
CA TRP A 375 -7.92 -2.85 22.62
C TRP A 375 -8.89 -2.91 23.82
N MET A 376 -9.57 -4.02 24.03
CA MET A 376 -10.46 -4.15 25.18
C MET A 376 -9.67 -4.08 26.49
N LYS A 377 -10.29 -3.47 27.50
CA LYS A 377 -9.71 -3.50 28.85
C LYS A 377 -9.69 -4.95 29.33
N LYS A 378 -8.52 -5.44 29.70
CA LYS A 378 -8.36 -6.66 30.48
C LYS A 378 -8.70 -6.38 31.93
#